data_47d0a52cbe9549aa965818e7cac78ec7
#
_entry.id   47d0a52cbe9549aa965818e7cac78ec7
#
_cell.length_a   1.000
_cell.length_b   1.000
_cell.length_c   1.000
_cell.angle_alpha   90.00
_cell.angle_beta   90.00
_cell.angle_gamma   90.00
#
_symmetry.space_group_name_H-M   'P 1'
#
loop_
_entity.id
_entity.type
_entity.pdbx_description
1 polymer ?
#
loop_
_entity_poly.entity_id
_entity_poly.type
_entity_poly.pdbx_seq_one_letter_code
_entity_poly.pdbx_strand_id
1 'polypeptide(L)' 'MQLHEENGQYYIVGHFSREELDYMVQYLITFGKHLTVMEPDFLREAYLAELQEIVDRYAQ' A
#
# COMPACT_ATOMS: atom_id res chain seq x y z
N MET A 1 4.26 -12.31 3.95
CA MET A 1 4.15 -10.86 4.16
C MET A 1 4.21 -10.54 5.64
N GLN A 2 4.99 -9.56 5.98
CA GLN A 2 5.14 -9.14 7.38
C GLN A 2 4.90 -7.65 7.51
N LEU A 3 4.19 -7.29 8.56
CA LEU A 3 3.96 -5.90 8.92
C LEU A 3 4.89 -5.56 10.08
N HIS A 4 5.72 -4.54 9.88
CA HIS A 4 6.65 -4.06 10.90
C HIS A 4 6.25 -2.67 11.36
N GLU A 5 6.45 -2.40 12.63
CA GLU A 5 6.21 -1.06 13.16
C GLU A 5 7.52 -0.50 13.73
N GLU A 6 7.78 0.78 13.45
CA GLU A 6 8.93 1.48 14.00
C GLU A 6 8.56 2.95 14.16
N ASN A 7 8.61 3.46 15.37
CA ASN A 7 8.35 4.87 15.69
C ASN A 7 7.00 5.38 15.16
N GLY A 8 5.98 4.54 15.25
CA GLY A 8 4.65 4.91 14.80
C GLY A 8 4.42 4.77 13.30
N GLN A 9 5.43 4.31 12.56
CA GLN A 9 5.31 4.03 11.15
C GLN A 9 5.23 2.52 10.91
N TYR A 10 4.49 2.12 9.91
CA TYR A 10 4.34 0.73 9.53
C TYR A 10 5.04 0.49 8.19
N TYR A 11 5.71 -0.64 8.08
CA TYR A 11 6.40 -1.05 6.86
C TYR A 11 5.89 -2.42 6.44
N ILE A 12 5.66 -2.61 5.16
CA ILE A 12 5.25 -3.89 4.62
C ILE A 12 6.38 -4.46 3.80
N VAL A 13 6.78 -5.69 4.10
CA VAL A 13 7.73 -6.46 3.29
C VAL A 13 7.22 -7.88 3.18
N GLY A 14 7.51 -8.56 2.08
CA GLY A 14 7.19 -9.97 1.95
C GLY A 14 6.70 -10.37 0.58
N HIS A 15 6.07 -11.53 0.56
CA HIS A 15 5.58 -12.14 -0.66
C HIS A 15 4.08 -12.40 -0.53
N PHE A 16 3.37 -12.22 -1.63
CA PHE A 16 1.98 -12.61 -1.71
C PHE A 16 1.59 -12.77 -3.18
N SER A 17 0.46 -13.43 -3.42
CA SER A 17 -0.02 -13.69 -4.76
C SER A 17 -0.54 -12.40 -5.41
N ARG A 18 -0.31 -12.26 -6.71
CA ARG A 18 -0.88 -11.14 -7.46
C ARG A 18 -2.39 -11.16 -7.48
N GLU A 19 -2.99 -12.34 -7.26
CA GLU A 19 -4.44 -12.45 -7.17
C GLU A 19 -5.00 -11.71 -5.95
N GLU A 20 -4.17 -11.51 -4.93
CA GLU A 20 -4.56 -10.81 -3.73
C GLU A 20 -4.28 -9.31 -3.80
N LEU A 21 -3.72 -8.85 -4.92
CA LEU A 21 -3.18 -7.49 -5.01
C LEU A 21 -4.23 -6.42 -4.71
N ASP A 22 -5.38 -6.48 -5.35
CA ASP A 22 -6.42 -5.46 -5.15
C ASP A 22 -6.88 -5.42 -3.71
N TYR A 23 -7.08 -6.60 -3.12
CA TYR A 23 -7.49 -6.70 -1.73
C TYR A 23 -6.43 -6.08 -0.81
N MET A 24 -5.16 -6.41 -1.06
CA MET A 24 -4.08 -5.91 -0.22
C MET A 24 -3.93 -4.40 -0.33
N VAL A 25 -4.06 -3.84 -1.54
CA VAL A 25 -3.97 -2.40 -1.72
C VAL A 25 -5.05 -1.70 -0.90
N GLN A 26 -6.29 -2.17 -0.99
CA GLN A 26 -7.39 -1.56 -0.24
C GLN A 26 -7.19 -1.68 1.27
N TYR A 27 -6.71 -2.83 1.72
CA TYR A 27 -6.41 -3.03 3.12
C TYR A 27 -5.34 -2.07 3.62
N LEU A 28 -4.27 -1.92 2.84
CA LEU A 28 -3.14 -1.08 3.25
C LEU A 28 -3.50 0.41 3.26
N ILE A 29 -4.40 0.83 2.38
CA ILE A 29 -4.84 2.22 2.37
C ILE A 29 -5.49 2.61 3.69
N THR A 30 -6.08 1.65 4.41
CA THR A 30 -6.70 1.95 5.71
C THR A 30 -5.71 2.47 6.76
N PHE A 31 -4.43 2.21 6.57
CA PHE A 31 -3.40 2.74 7.49
C PHE A 31 -3.09 4.21 7.23
N GLY A 32 -3.52 4.74 6.10
CA GLY A 32 -3.31 6.14 5.76
C GLY A 32 -1.84 6.50 5.66
N LYS A 33 -1.48 7.66 6.17
CA LYS A 33 -0.11 8.18 6.07
C LYS A 33 0.88 7.48 6.98
N HIS A 34 0.42 6.54 7.80
CA HIS A 34 1.27 5.86 8.76
C HIS A 34 1.91 4.59 8.20
N LEU A 35 1.67 4.30 6.93
CA LEU A 35 2.20 3.10 6.30
C LEU A 35 3.11 3.45 5.13
N THR A 36 4.25 2.77 5.05
CA THR A 36 5.14 2.84 3.89
C THR A 36 5.26 1.44 3.31
N VAL A 37 4.95 1.30 2.03
CA VAL A 37 5.13 0.04 1.33
C VAL A 37 6.54 0.00 0.79
N MET A 38 7.37 -0.91 1.36
CA MET A 38 8.77 -1.03 0.96
C MET A 38 8.96 -2.07 -0.12
N GLU A 39 8.32 -3.21 0.03
CA GLU A 39 8.45 -4.36 -0.86
C GLU A 39 7.17 -5.18 -0.79
N PRO A 40 6.84 -5.91 -1.85
CA PRO A 40 7.53 -5.94 -3.16
C PRO A 40 7.18 -4.74 -4.02
N ASP A 41 7.99 -4.51 -5.08
CA ASP A 41 7.82 -3.34 -5.93
C ASP A 41 6.45 -3.28 -6.59
N PHE A 42 5.93 -4.41 -7.06
CA PHE A 42 4.63 -4.39 -7.73
C PHE A 42 3.49 -3.98 -6.79
N LEU A 43 3.62 -4.30 -5.50
CA LEU A 43 2.65 -3.83 -4.51
C LEU A 43 2.76 -2.33 -4.31
N ARG A 44 3.99 -1.84 -4.22
CA ARG A 44 4.22 -0.40 -4.05
C ARG A 44 3.67 0.38 -5.24
N GLU A 45 3.92 -0.11 -6.45
CA GLU A 45 3.43 0.55 -7.66
C GLU A 45 1.90 0.55 -7.72
N ALA A 46 1.27 -0.57 -7.38
CA ALA A 46 -0.19 -0.65 -7.38
C ALA A 46 -0.79 0.25 -6.31
N TYR A 47 -0.13 0.33 -5.15
CA TYR A 47 -0.57 1.19 -4.07
C TYR A 47 -0.52 2.66 -4.48
N LEU A 48 0.59 3.07 -5.11
CA LEU A 48 0.73 4.44 -5.57
C LEU A 48 -0.26 4.78 -6.68
N ALA A 49 -0.52 3.83 -7.57
CA ALA A 49 -1.52 4.04 -8.63
C ALA A 49 -2.91 4.26 -8.06
N GLU A 50 -3.27 3.50 -7.04
CA GLU A 50 -4.57 3.65 -6.39
C GLU A 50 -4.69 5.03 -5.72
N LEU A 51 -3.63 5.45 -5.04
CA LEU A 51 -3.61 6.76 -4.41
C LEU A 51 -3.74 7.87 -5.45
N GLN A 52 -3.10 7.70 -6.59
CA GLN A 52 -3.18 8.70 -7.66
C GLN A 52 -4.60 8.81 -8.21
N GLU A 53 -5.29 7.69 -8.35
CA GLU A 53 -6.68 7.71 -8.78
C GLU A 53 -7.57 8.45 -7.78
N ILE A 54 -7.30 8.28 -6.49
CA ILE A 54 -8.05 8.99 -5.46
C ILE A 54 -7.79 10.49 -5.57
N VAL A 55 -6.53 10.89 -5.73
CA VAL A 55 -6.17 12.29 -5.88
C VAL A 55 -6.84 12.88 -7.12
N ASP A 56 -6.84 12.14 -8.22
CA ASP A 56 -7.41 12.61 -9.48
C ASP A 56 -8.91 12.90 -9.36
N ARG A 57 -9.61 12.15 -8.51
CA ARG A 57 -11.03 12.40 -8.29
C ARG A 57 -11.27 13.76 -7.65
N TYR A 58 -10.37 14.18 -6.79
CA TYR A 58 -10.49 15.46 -6.09
C TYR A 58 -9.90 16.62 -6.89
N ALA A 59 -9.12 16.31 -7.90
CA ALA A 59 -8.50 17.33 -8.73
C ALA A 59 -9.40 17.85 -9.85
N GLN A 60 -10.55 17.22 -10.05
CA GLN A 60 -11.50 17.60 -11.12
C GLN A 60 -12.47 18.65 -10.67
#